data_4172eec722bc2a74afbc930c4f26a409
#
_entry.id   4172eec722bc2a74afbc930c4f26a409
#
_cell.length_a   1.000
_cell.length_b   1.000
_cell.length_c   1.000
_cell.angle_alpha   90.00
_cell.angle_beta   90.00
_cell.angle_gamma   90.00
#
_symmetry.space_group_name_H-M   'P 1'
#
loop_
_entity.id
_entity.type
_entity.pdbx_description
1 polymer ?
#
loop_
_entity_poly.entity_id
_entity_poly.type
_entity_poly.pdbx_seq_one_letter_code
_entity_poly.pdbx_strand_id
1 'polypeptide(L)'
;MQNLESTAPAARPIPMSFLLMAVVVVHLPLLLMELPLKSYDTNFHILFASHYVHQWFDPWNSKWYAGFSQTTYPPLTQQWVALVSKVLGLDMAYMAVQFAAILLLVVGVYRFSLLWVSPRAASIAALASVFLGSESFLIYSAGQLGTTCAAPIYLNALPFLFEWVRHGKWRSFLRATVLFSAAAAAHHATLLFGSILFAVPVLALVLLDRENGERITMPAFLGRTVMIAVVVGVAIAIVLLPFWIALIHYPVTQTPIPHPSRANYILNPRWGLNYFIVPYGALILALPFIFLRGSMVARLRPLLFGFWVAFLVGLGGTTPVGHLLLGRAFDVLTMERFSYWATLLALPFVGLLAAELVDRYRASAVVGLTTLAALTCAMAVGWATYRPADAEDFNVDTVASWLNRDGHDQYRYVTLGFGNKIARLAMMTNASSVDGEWNSGRLLPELTQFGAGAVTSSKYFGEPGLDALRAMLMHADHYGLKWVFVRDHYYDPLLSFAGWRQVDSLEDKTISVWGKDGIPPATPVNAPQIPARWEGLMWGILPFGSSLLAILVILIPEKKRHERRAEAPVSSGENLIHGRLVS
;
A
#
# COMPACT_ATOMS: atom_id res chain seq x y z
N MET A 1 2.49 -18.19 -40.93
CA MET A 1 1.48 -17.13 -40.93
C MET A 1 2.20 -15.79 -40.90
N GLN A 2 2.52 -15.35 -42.09
CA GLN A 2 3.24 -14.09 -42.37
C GLN A 2 2.24 -12.94 -42.43
N ASN A 3 2.64 -11.84 -41.80
CA ASN A 3 2.30 -10.45 -42.10
C ASN A 3 0.93 -10.14 -42.72
N LEU A 4 -0.06 -9.91 -41.86
CA LEU A 4 -1.09 -8.96 -42.14
C LEU A 4 -0.76 -7.71 -41.29
N GLU A 5 0.26 -6.95 -41.67
CA GLU A 5 0.39 -5.54 -41.27
C GLU A 5 -0.75 -4.80 -41.95
N SER A 6 -1.82 -4.59 -41.18
CA SER A 6 -2.90 -3.68 -41.55
C SER A 6 -2.29 -2.28 -41.73
N THR A 7 -2.38 -1.75 -42.94
CA THR A 7 -2.00 -0.37 -43.35
C THR A 7 -2.92 0.72 -42.76
N ALA A 8 -3.76 0.39 -41.77
CA ALA A 8 -4.53 1.37 -41.04
C ALA A 8 -3.60 2.19 -40.13
N PRO A 9 -3.67 3.53 -40.10
CA PRO A 9 -2.85 4.35 -39.22
C PRO A 9 -3.04 3.89 -37.79
N ALA A 10 -1.93 3.57 -37.12
CA ALA A 10 -1.94 3.10 -35.74
C ALA A 10 -2.70 4.12 -34.88
N ALA A 11 -3.82 3.71 -34.29
CA ALA A 11 -4.65 4.61 -33.49
C ALA A 11 -3.80 5.18 -32.33
N ARG A 12 -3.90 6.50 -32.14
CA ARG A 12 -3.08 7.26 -31.18
C ARG A 12 -3.32 6.82 -29.74
N PRO A 13 -2.29 6.86 -28.87
CA PRO A 13 -2.47 6.64 -27.44
C PRO A 13 -3.35 7.73 -26.82
N ILE A 14 -4.06 7.40 -25.75
CA ILE A 14 -4.82 8.36 -24.95
C ILE A 14 -3.83 9.35 -24.32
N PRO A 15 -4.05 10.67 -24.44
CA PRO A 15 -3.15 11.67 -23.86
C PRO A 15 -3.08 11.56 -22.33
N MET A 16 -1.89 11.78 -21.74
CA MET A 16 -1.70 11.72 -20.28
C MET A 16 -2.60 12.72 -19.54
N SER A 17 -2.84 13.91 -20.10
CA SER A 17 -3.76 14.89 -19.52
C SER A 17 -5.18 14.35 -19.35
N PHE A 18 -5.68 13.57 -20.33
CA PHE A 18 -6.99 12.92 -20.21
C PHE A 18 -7.00 11.84 -19.12
N LEU A 19 -5.91 11.04 -19.01
CA LEU A 19 -5.78 10.02 -17.97
C LEU A 19 -5.79 10.64 -16.57
N LEU A 20 -5.05 11.73 -16.36
CA LEU A 20 -5.02 12.45 -15.08
C LEU A 20 -6.37 13.14 -14.79
N MET A 21 -7.05 13.68 -15.84
CA MET A 21 -8.40 14.23 -15.67
C MET A 21 -9.41 13.17 -15.24
N ALA A 22 -9.28 11.93 -15.74
CA ALA A 22 -10.14 10.83 -15.28
C ALA A 22 -9.96 10.55 -13.78
N VAL A 23 -8.72 10.64 -13.24
CA VAL A 23 -8.50 10.56 -11.79
C VAL A 23 -9.20 11.68 -11.03
N VAL A 24 -9.09 12.92 -11.54
CA VAL A 24 -9.77 14.09 -10.94
C VAL A 24 -11.28 13.87 -10.88
N VAL A 25 -11.88 13.43 -11.98
CA VAL A 25 -13.34 13.23 -12.07
C VAL A 25 -13.83 12.10 -11.16
N VAL A 26 -13.07 11.00 -11.07
CA VAL A 26 -13.52 9.80 -10.34
C VAL A 26 -13.17 9.89 -8.84
N HIS A 27 -11.90 10.16 -8.52
CA HIS A 27 -11.42 10.01 -7.14
C HIS A 27 -11.47 11.30 -6.31
N LEU A 28 -11.31 12.49 -6.93
CA LEU A 28 -11.31 13.73 -6.15
C LEU A 28 -12.64 13.97 -5.41
N PRO A 29 -13.83 13.78 -6.01
CA PRO A 29 -15.09 13.91 -5.27
C PRO A 29 -15.18 12.93 -4.08
N LEU A 30 -14.77 11.66 -4.26
CA LEU A 30 -14.81 10.64 -3.23
C LEU A 30 -13.88 10.97 -2.05
N LEU A 31 -12.71 11.53 -2.33
CA LEU A 31 -11.76 11.98 -1.31
C LEU A 31 -12.26 13.24 -0.60
N LEU A 32 -12.85 14.20 -1.33
CA LEU A 32 -13.46 15.40 -0.73
C LEU A 32 -14.68 15.08 0.14
N MET A 33 -15.36 13.95 -0.12
CA MET A 33 -16.41 13.40 0.76
C MET A 33 -15.84 12.62 1.95
N GLU A 34 -14.52 12.61 2.13
CA GLU A 34 -13.80 11.97 3.22
C GLU A 34 -14.10 10.46 3.39
N LEU A 35 -14.48 9.76 2.31
CA LEU A 35 -14.82 8.34 2.38
C LEU A 35 -13.73 7.46 3.01
N PRO A 36 -12.41 7.71 2.81
CA PRO A 36 -11.38 6.92 3.46
C PRO A 36 -11.41 6.96 5.00
N LEU A 37 -11.99 7.99 5.63
CA LEU A 37 -12.07 8.07 7.10
C LEU A 37 -12.92 6.94 7.72
N LYS A 38 -13.78 6.31 6.91
CA LYS A 38 -14.61 5.16 7.30
C LYS A 38 -13.91 3.81 7.06
N SER A 39 -12.69 3.82 6.54
CA SER A 39 -11.89 2.62 6.28
C SER A 39 -11.15 2.15 7.53
N TYR A 40 -10.60 0.93 7.47
CA TYR A 40 -10.01 0.28 8.64
C TYR A 40 -8.75 0.99 9.17
N ASP A 41 -7.73 1.22 8.31
CA ASP A 41 -6.40 1.71 8.75
C ASP A 41 -6.23 3.24 8.71
N THR A 42 -7.14 4.00 8.10
CA THR A 42 -6.95 5.45 7.85
C THR A 42 -6.70 6.23 9.15
N ASN A 43 -7.49 5.98 10.19
CA ASN A 43 -7.35 6.69 11.46
C ASN A 43 -6.00 6.42 12.14
N PHE A 44 -5.40 5.23 11.94
CA PHE A 44 -4.07 4.90 12.46
C PHE A 44 -2.97 5.68 11.73
N HIS A 45 -3.07 5.78 10.41
CA HIS A 45 -2.13 6.58 9.63
C HIS A 45 -2.21 8.07 10.00
N ILE A 46 -3.41 8.58 10.28
CA ILE A 46 -3.61 9.96 10.73
C ILE A 46 -3.03 10.17 12.14
N LEU A 47 -3.23 9.21 13.07
CA LEU A 47 -2.61 9.25 14.40
C LEU A 47 -1.07 9.29 14.29
N PHE A 48 -0.48 8.45 13.44
CA PHE A 48 0.97 8.45 13.26
C PHE A 48 1.47 9.75 12.63
N ALA A 49 0.72 10.30 11.67
CA ALA A 49 1.02 11.61 11.09
C ALA A 49 0.90 12.74 12.13
N SER A 50 -0.11 12.70 13.00
CA SER A 50 -0.28 13.71 14.05
C SER A 50 0.90 13.78 15.01
N HIS A 51 1.55 12.63 15.28
CA HIS A 51 2.77 12.59 16.06
C HIS A 51 3.91 13.35 15.36
N TYR A 52 4.12 13.14 14.04
CA TYR A 52 5.15 13.88 13.27
C TYR A 52 4.88 15.37 13.15
N VAL A 53 3.63 15.83 13.27
CA VAL A 53 3.32 17.28 13.31
C VAL A 53 4.00 17.98 14.49
N HIS A 54 4.07 17.29 15.63
CA HIS A 54 4.57 17.85 16.88
C HIS A 54 6.00 17.38 17.22
N GLN A 55 6.35 16.14 16.84
CA GLN A 55 7.59 15.47 17.25
C GLN A 55 8.26 14.78 16.05
N TRP A 56 8.68 15.58 15.06
CA TRP A 56 9.24 15.08 13.80
C TRP A 56 10.48 14.19 13.97
N PHE A 57 11.33 14.50 14.94
CA PHE A 57 12.59 13.82 15.20
C PHE A 57 12.58 12.92 16.43
N ASP A 58 11.43 12.80 17.09
CA ASP A 58 11.25 11.87 18.20
C ASP A 58 10.22 10.81 17.79
N PRO A 59 10.64 9.58 17.50
CA PRO A 59 9.71 8.52 17.10
C PRO A 59 8.98 7.87 18.29
N TRP A 60 9.23 8.30 19.54
CA TRP A 60 8.54 7.75 20.70
C TRP A 60 7.13 8.32 20.83
N ASN A 61 6.13 7.45 20.67
CA ASN A 61 4.72 7.80 20.80
C ASN A 61 4.14 7.25 22.11
N SER A 62 3.74 8.13 23.02
CA SER A 62 3.18 7.75 24.32
C SER A 62 1.68 7.43 24.30
N LYS A 63 1.00 7.57 23.17
CA LYS A 63 -0.48 7.47 23.10
C LYS A 63 -1.01 6.05 23.28
N TRP A 64 -0.29 5.03 22.76
CA TRP A 64 -0.67 3.62 22.82
C TRP A 64 0.37 2.76 23.54
N TYR A 65 -0.03 1.58 24.03
CA TYR A 65 0.82 0.54 24.62
C TYR A 65 1.68 1.02 25.81
N ALA A 66 1.21 2.04 26.52
CA ALA A 66 1.99 2.74 27.54
C ALA A 66 3.27 3.40 26.98
N GLY A 67 3.34 3.58 25.68
CA GLY A 67 4.44 4.12 24.88
C GLY A 67 5.03 3.05 23.93
N PHE A 68 5.31 3.47 22.69
CA PHE A 68 5.96 2.63 21.67
C PHE A 68 6.77 3.49 20.69
N SER A 69 7.71 2.86 20.00
CA SER A 69 8.45 3.54 18.96
C SER A 69 7.78 3.40 17.59
N GLN A 70 7.57 4.52 16.89
CA GLN A 70 7.10 4.52 15.50
C GLN A 70 8.16 4.05 14.48
N THR A 71 9.40 3.74 14.92
CA THR A 71 10.40 3.11 14.04
C THR A 71 10.00 1.71 13.59
N THR A 72 8.97 1.13 14.20
CA THR A 72 8.40 -0.18 13.81
C THR A 72 7.63 -0.17 12.49
N TYR A 73 7.41 1.00 11.88
CA TYR A 73 6.70 1.13 10.61
C TYR A 73 7.32 2.23 9.74
N PRO A 74 7.52 2.02 8.41
CA PRO A 74 8.09 3.01 7.51
C PRO A 74 7.32 4.34 7.52
N PRO A 75 8.01 5.50 7.71
CA PRO A 75 7.32 6.73 8.09
C PRO A 75 6.95 7.65 6.93
N LEU A 76 7.44 7.39 5.71
CA LEU A 76 7.41 8.37 4.62
C LEU A 76 6.01 8.91 4.32
N THR A 77 5.00 8.04 4.29
CA THR A 77 3.63 8.45 3.97
C THR A 77 3.04 9.34 5.06
N GLN A 78 3.29 9.01 6.33
CA GLN A 78 2.85 9.80 7.48
C GLN A 78 3.60 11.13 7.59
N GLN A 79 4.88 11.15 7.22
CA GLN A 79 5.67 12.38 7.15
C GLN A 79 5.12 13.35 6.09
N TRP A 80 4.71 12.83 4.91
CA TRP A 80 4.04 13.66 3.90
C TRP A 80 2.69 14.17 4.38
N VAL A 81 1.87 13.34 5.03
CA VAL A 81 0.60 13.78 5.63
C VAL A 81 0.86 14.86 6.69
N ALA A 82 1.84 14.66 7.59
CA ALA A 82 2.20 15.64 8.61
C ALA A 82 2.68 16.98 8.03
N LEU A 83 3.46 16.96 6.93
CA LEU A 83 3.89 18.19 6.29
C LEU A 83 2.73 18.94 5.65
N VAL A 84 1.91 18.25 4.88
CA VAL A 84 0.74 18.82 4.18
C VAL A 84 -0.32 19.30 5.18
N SER A 85 -0.43 18.65 6.34
CA SER A 85 -1.42 19.00 7.35
C SER A 85 -1.19 20.38 7.98
N LYS A 86 0.02 20.93 7.88
CA LYS A 86 0.31 22.32 8.32
C LYS A 86 -0.49 23.38 7.54
N VAL A 87 -1.01 23.02 6.37
CA VAL A 87 -1.82 23.90 5.51
C VAL A 87 -3.28 23.45 5.47
N LEU A 88 -3.53 22.13 5.37
CA LEU A 88 -4.86 21.59 5.09
C LEU A 88 -5.56 20.96 6.31
N GLY A 89 -4.86 20.79 7.44
CA GLY A 89 -5.32 19.93 8.53
C GLY A 89 -5.08 18.45 8.22
N LEU A 90 -5.16 17.57 9.24
CA LEU A 90 -4.72 16.17 9.14
C LEU A 90 -5.57 15.34 8.16
N ASP A 91 -6.89 15.46 8.23
CA ASP A 91 -7.80 14.65 7.41
C ASP A 91 -7.66 14.99 5.92
N MET A 92 -7.70 16.28 5.59
CA MET A 92 -7.53 16.75 4.21
C MET A 92 -6.11 16.51 3.70
N ALA A 93 -5.09 16.53 4.56
CA ALA A 93 -3.73 16.18 4.18
C ALA A 93 -3.60 14.70 3.81
N TYR A 94 -4.26 13.81 4.55
CA TYR A 94 -4.35 12.39 4.18
C TYR A 94 -4.99 12.23 2.80
N MET A 95 -6.13 12.92 2.54
CA MET A 95 -6.80 12.88 1.23
C MET A 95 -5.90 13.41 0.11
N ALA A 96 -5.18 14.49 0.35
CA ALA A 96 -4.27 15.08 -0.65
C ALA A 96 -3.09 14.15 -0.99
N VAL A 97 -2.49 13.49 0.02
CA VAL A 97 -1.41 12.51 -0.20
C VAL A 97 -1.93 11.29 -0.94
N GLN A 98 -3.11 10.78 -0.57
CA GLN A 98 -3.76 9.67 -1.28
C GLN A 98 -4.09 10.04 -2.73
N PHE A 99 -4.58 11.25 -2.98
CA PHE A 99 -4.87 11.74 -4.33
C PHE A 99 -3.61 11.82 -5.19
N ALA A 100 -2.52 12.35 -4.64
CA ALA A 100 -1.22 12.39 -5.33
C ALA A 100 -0.71 10.98 -5.66
N ALA A 101 -0.92 10.00 -4.79
CA ALA A 101 -0.57 8.61 -5.02
C ALA A 101 -1.35 8.01 -6.19
N ILE A 102 -2.66 8.28 -6.31
CA ILE A 102 -3.49 7.80 -7.43
C ILE A 102 -3.04 8.43 -8.76
N LEU A 103 -2.73 9.73 -8.78
CA LEU A 103 -2.17 10.39 -9.96
C LEU A 103 -0.85 9.73 -10.39
N LEU A 104 0.03 9.45 -9.42
CA LEU A 104 1.31 8.78 -9.67
C LEU A 104 1.12 7.32 -10.12
N LEU A 105 0.07 6.64 -9.66
CA LEU A 105 -0.28 5.28 -10.07
C LEU A 105 -0.57 5.21 -11.56
N VAL A 106 -1.41 6.10 -12.08
CA VAL A 106 -1.75 6.16 -13.51
C VAL A 106 -0.49 6.34 -14.38
N VAL A 107 0.41 7.25 -13.96
CA VAL A 107 1.71 7.43 -14.64
C VAL A 107 2.56 6.16 -14.55
N GLY A 108 2.62 5.55 -13.38
CA GLY A 108 3.37 4.31 -13.13
C GLY A 108 2.86 3.14 -13.96
N VAL A 109 1.55 2.94 -14.01
CA VAL A 109 0.91 1.90 -14.83
C VAL A 109 1.17 2.13 -16.32
N TYR A 110 1.04 3.37 -16.81
CA TYR A 110 1.37 3.68 -18.19
C TYR A 110 2.81 3.31 -18.54
N ARG A 111 3.77 3.78 -17.75
CA ARG A 111 5.21 3.54 -17.97
C ARG A 111 5.60 2.07 -17.81
N PHE A 112 5.04 1.37 -16.83
CA PHE A 112 5.23 -0.07 -16.64
C PHE A 112 4.66 -0.86 -17.81
N SER A 113 3.45 -0.52 -18.25
CA SER A 113 2.78 -1.20 -19.37
C SER A 113 3.55 -1.04 -20.68
N LEU A 114 4.22 0.10 -20.92
CA LEU A 114 5.07 0.31 -22.10
C LEU A 114 6.22 -0.70 -22.23
N LEU A 115 6.64 -1.35 -21.15
CA LEU A 115 7.63 -2.42 -21.22
C LEU A 115 7.10 -3.67 -21.94
N TRP A 116 5.79 -3.88 -21.91
CA TRP A 116 5.13 -5.12 -22.33
C TRP A 116 4.31 -4.98 -23.60
N VAL A 117 3.67 -3.84 -23.79
CA VAL A 117 2.64 -3.62 -24.80
C VAL A 117 2.82 -2.28 -25.54
N SER A 118 2.06 -2.08 -26.62
CA SER A 118 2.11 -0.86 -27.43
C SER A 118 1.66 0.39 -26.63
N PRO A 119 2.07 1.61 -27.04
CA PRO A 119 1.67 2.86 -26.37
C PRO A 119 0.15 3.04 -26.24
N ARG A 120 -0.62 2.59 -27.24
CA ARG A 120 -2.08 2.61 -27.18
C ARG A 120 -2.63 1.68 -26.11
N ALA A 121 -2.20 0.42 -26.08
CA ALA A 121 -2.61 -0.54 -25.07
C ALA A 121 -2.16 -0.10 -23.67
N ALA A 122 -0.96 0.47 -23.54
CA ALA A 122 -0.46 1.03 -22.28
C ALA A 122 -1.31 2.20 -21.76
N SER A 123 -1.78 3.09 -22.66
CA SER A 123 -2.67 4.19 -22.27
C SER A 123 -4.06 3.69 -21.83
N ILE A 124 -4.58 2.64 -22.45
CA ILE A 124 -5.83 2.00 -22.02
C ILE A 124 -5.64 1.29 -20.66
N ALA A 125 -4.52 0.60 -20.45
CA ALA A 125 -4.18 0.01 -19.16
C ALA A 125 -4.12 1.07 -18.04
N ALA A 126 -3.51 2.22 -18.32
CA ALA A 126 -3.46 3.35 -17.40
C ALA A 126 -4.86 3.95 -17.11
N LEU A 127 -5.73 4.05 -18.13
CA LEU A 127 -7.11 4.47 -17.91
C LEU A 127 -7.88 3.44 -17.05
N ALA A 128 -7.68 2.15 -17.30
CA ALA A 128 -8.32 1.09 -16.53
C ALA A 128 -7.91 1.11 -15.05
N SER A 129 -6.68 1.56 -14.73
CA SER A 129 -6.24 1.67 -13.33
C SER A 129 -7.05 2.68 -12.51
N VAL A 130 -7.63 3.71 -13.13
CA VAL A 130 -8.50 4.67 -12.46
C VAL A 130 -9.76 4.00 -11.88
N PHE A 131 -10.24 2.94 -12.53
CA PHE A 131 -11.47 2.24 -12.15
C PHE A 131 -11.20 0.90 -11.44
N LEU A 132 -9.97 0.69 -10.99
CA LEU A 132 -9.55 -0.59 -10.43
C LEU A 132 -10.25 -0.85 -9.09
N GLY A 133 -11.01 -1.96 -9.00
CA GLY A 133 -11.74 -2.32 -7.79
C GLY A 133 -10.81 -2.56 -6.60
N SER A 134 -9.64 -3.18 -6.80
CA SER A 134 -8.67 -3.44 -5.75
C SER A 134 -8.01 -2.16 -5.21
N GLU A 135 -7.73 -1.16 -6.04
CA GLU A 135 -7.25 0.15 -5.61
C GLU A 135 -8.31 0.86 -4.77
N SER A 136 -9.56 0.93 -5.28
CA SER A 136 -10.68 1.50 -4.54
C SER A 136 -10.93 0.77 -3.21
N PHE A 137 -10.78 -0.55 -3.18
CA PHE A 137 -10.91 -1.35 -1.95
C PHE A 137 -9.82 -0.99 -0.93
N LEU A 138 -8.55 -0.89 -1.36
CA LEU A 138 -7.45 -0.51 -0.46
C LEU A 138 -7.59 0.92 0.07
N ILE A 139 -8.14 1.84 -0.71
CA ILE A 139 -8.31 3.25 -0.30
C ILE A 139 -9.53 3.41 0.59
N TYR A 140 -10.72 2.93 0.14
CA TYR A 140 -11.99 3.28 0.76
C TYR A 140 -12.49 2.26 1.78
N SER A 141 -12.01 1.00 1.73
CA SER A 141 -12.39 -0.04 2.70
C SER A 141 -11.28 -0.38 3.67
N ALA A 142 -10.06 -0.58 3.18
CA ALA A 142 -8.95 -1.02 4.01
C ALA A 142 -8.12 0.14 4.61
N GLY A 143 -8.02 1.29 3.92
CA GLY A 143 -7.26 2.45 4.39
C GLY A 143 -5.73 2.28 4.31
N GLN A 144 -5.22 1.44 3.41
CA GLN A 144 -3.81 1.03 3.37
C GLN A 144 -2.92 2.05 2.67
N LEU A 145 -2.77 3.25 3.24
CA LEU A 145 -1.99 4.37 2.69
C LEU A 145 -0.57 3.96 2.30
N GLY A 146 0.14 3.19 3.14
CA GLY A 146 1.49 2.74 2.84
C GLY A 146 1.57 1.95 1.53
N THR A 147 0.65 1.01 1.30
CA THR A 147 0.60 0.18 0.10
C THR A 147 0.25 1.01 -1.14
N THR A 148 -0.79 1.86 -1.04
CA THR A 148 -1.29 2.68 -2.16
C THR A 148 -0.33 3.80 -2.56
N CYS A 149 0.55 4.26 -1.66
CA CYS A 149 1.62 5.21 -1.99
C CYS A 149 2.89 4.51 -2.50
N ALA A 150 3.27 3.37 -1.93
CA ALA A 150 4.52 2.69 -2.32
C ALA A 150 4.43 2.04 -3.70
N ALA A 151 3.29 1.43 -4.05
CA ALA A 151 3.12 0.75 -5.33
C ALA A 151 3.32 1.68 -6.55
N PRO A 152 2.73 2.88 -6.61
CA PRO A 152 2.99 3.80 -7.71
C PRO A 152 4.46 4.27 -7.79
N ILE A 153 5.13 4.52 -6.65
CA ILE A 153 6.56 4.85 -6.64
C ILE A 153 7.36 3.68 -7.21
N TYR A 154 7.04 2.46 -6.78
CA TYR A 154 7.68 1.23 -7.22
C TYR A 154 7.49 0.99 -8.72
N LEU A 155 6.26 1.10 -9.24
CA LEU A 155 5.96 0.94 -10.68
C LEU A 155 6.74 1.94 -11.55
N ASN A 156 6.92 3.17 -11.07
CA ASN A 156 7.72 4.17 -11.77
C ASN A 156 9.22 3.88 -11.77
N ALA A 157 9.73 3.06 -10.84
CA ALA A 157 11.13 2.63 -10.81
C ALA A 157 11.46 1.54 -11.85
N LEU A 158 10.49 0.67 -12.17
CA LEU A 158 10.70 -0.51 -13.02
C LEU A 158 11.21 -0.20 -14.44
N PRO A 159 10.71 0.82 -15.16
CA PRO A 159 11.28 1.19 -16.46
C PRO A 159 12.74 1.63 -16.36
N PHE A 160 13.14 2.28 -15.28
CA PHE A 160 14.53 2.66 -15.06
C PHE A 160 15.40 1.45 -14.71
N LEU A 161 14.86 0.46 -13.99
CA LEU A 161 15.53 -0.83 -13.77
C LEU A 161 15.79 -1.53 -15.11
N PHE A 162 14.78 -1.61 -15.98
CA PHE A 162 14.94 -2.18 -17.33
C PHE A 162 16.04 -1.46 -18.12
N GLU A 163 15.98 -0.13 -18.21
CA GLU A 163 16.93 0.71 -18.92
C GLU A 163 18.37 0.56 -18.39
N TRP A 164 18.53 0.46 -17.06
CA TRP A 164 19.85 0.23 -16.47
C TRP A 164 20.39 -1.15 -16.83
N VAL A 165 19.64 -2.20 -16.59
CA VAL A 165 20.13 -3.55 -16.80
C VAL A 165 20.37 -3.82 -18.28
N ARG A 166 19.47 -3.38 -19.16
CA ARG A 166 19.56 -3.58 -20.62
C ARG A 166 20.68 -2.73 -21.24
N HIS A 167 20.72 -1.43 -20.96
CA HIS A 167 21.56 -0.46 -21.67
C HIS A 167 22.73 0.11 -20.85
N GLY A 168 22.78 -0.13 -19.53
CA GLY A 168 23.80 0.42 -18.65
C GLY A 168 23.73 1.93 -18.46
N LYS A 169 22.53 2.54 -18.62
CA LYS A 169 22.34 3.99 -18.49
C LYS A 169 22.44 4.41 -17.03
N TRP A 170 23.52 5.08 -16.64
CA TRP A 170 23.79 5.48 -15.26
C TRP A 170 22.71 6.37 -14.64
N ARG A 171 22.09 7.23 -15.41
CA ARG A 171 20.95 8.05 -14.93
C ARG A 171 19.74 7.19 -14.55
N SER A 172 19.47 6.14 -15.32
CA SER A 172 18.41 5.18 -14.99
C SER A 172 18.75 4.37 -13.75
N PHE A 173 20.03 4.03 -13.53
CA PHE A 173 20.50 3.43 -12.29
C PHE A 173 20.19 4.32 -11.07
N LEU A 174 20.56 5.60 -11.11
CA LEU A 174 20.28 6.54 -10.02
C LEU A 174 18.78 6.71 -9.78
N ARG A 175 17.98 6.88 -10.84
CA ARG A 175 16.52 7.03 -10.74
C ARG A 175 15.87 5.79 -10.15
N ALA A 176 16.26 4.59 -10.57
CA ALA A 176 15.75 3.36 -10.01
C ALA A 176 16.14 3.23 -8.52
N THR A 177 17.39 3.51 -8.16
CA THR A 177 17.87 3.43 -6.77
C THR A 177 17.08 4.34 -5.84
N VAL A 178 16.91 5.61 -6.18
CA VAL A 178 16.19 6.56 -5.29
C VAL A 178 14.69 6.26 -5.20
N LEU A 179 14.07 5.81 -6.30
CA LEU A 179 12.66 5.43 -6.29
C LEU A 179 12.42 4.15 -5.47
N PHE A 180 13.27 3.13 -5.58
CA PHE A 180 13.15 1.92 -4.75
C PHE A 180 13.37 2.24 -3.28
N SER A 181 14.31 3.13 -2.94
CA SER A 181 14.52 3.58 -1.57
C SER A 181 13.32 4.34 -1.01
N ALA A 182 12.71 5.24 -1.79
CA ALA A 182 11.49 5.95 -1.41
C ALA A 182 10.29 4.99 -1.29
N ALA A 183 10.16 4.00 -2.18
CA ALA A 183 9.12 2.99 -2.08
C ALA A 183 9.25 2.14 -0.80
N ALA A 184 10.48 1.78 -0.41
CA ALA A 184 10.76 1.08 0.85
C ALA A 184 10.40 1.93 2.07
N ALA A 185 10.74 3.23 2.03
CA ALA A 185 10.43 4.18 3.09
C ALA A 185 8.91 4.46 3.20
N ALA A 186 8.15 4.28 2.12
CA ALA A 186 6.70 4.33 2.14
C ALA A 186 6.08 3.02 2.67
N HIS A 187 6.55 1.86 2.20
CA HIS A 187 6.06 0.55 2.64
C HIS A 187 7.04 -0.57 2.28
N HIS A 188 7.77 -1.08 3.26
CA HIS A 188 8.80 -2.11 3.06
C HIS A 188 8.26 -3.43 2.48
N ALA A 189 7.04 -3.84 2.85
CA ALA A 189 6.41 -5.06 2.30
C ALA A 189 6.12 -4.94 0.80
N THR A 190 5.71 -3.75 0.31
CA THR A 190 5.54 -3.52 -1.13
C THR A 190 6.86 -3.64 -1.89
N LEU A 191 7.97 -3.17 -1.32
CA LEU A 191 9.28 -3.38 -1.93
C LEU A 191 9.65 -4.87 -1.97
N LEU A 192 9.51 -5.59 -0.87
CA LEU A 192 9.87 -7.00 -0.77
C LEU A 192 9.11 -7.85 -1.79
N PHE A 193 7.79 -7.79 -1.76
CA PHE A 193 6.95 -8.56 -2.68
C PHE A 193 6.99 -8.01 -4.11
N GLY A 194 7.10 -6.70 -4.28
CA GLY A 194 7.32 -6.06 -5.57
C GLY A 194 8.59 -6.56 -6.26
N SER A 195 9.66 -6.79 -5.50
CA SER A 195 10.91 -7.33 -6.05
C SER A 195 10.73 -8.71 -6.66
N ILE A 196 9.88 -9.56 -6.06
CA ILE A 196 9.58 -10.90 -6.59
C ILE A 196 8.55 -10.82 -7.72
N LEU A 197 7.45 -10.10 -7.50
CA LEU A 197 6.28 -10.13 -8.39
C LEU A 197 6.44 -9.26 -9.64
N PHE A 198 7.22 -8.17 -9.58
CA PHE A 198 7.38 -7.21 -10.67
C PHE A 198 8.81 -7.09 -11.18
N ALA A 199 9.82 -6.97 -10.29
CA ALA A 199 11.19 -6.78 -10.75
C ALA A 199 11.77 -8.05 -11.38
N VAL A 200 11.50 -9.25 -10.84
CA VAL A 200 11.91 -10.51 -11.49
C VAL A 200 11.32 -10.67 -12.89
N PRO A 201 10.01 -10.47 -13.14
CA PRO A 201 9.46 -10.40 -14.49
C PRO A 201 10.16 -9.39 -15.42
N VAL A 202 10.46 -8.18 -14.91
CA VAL A 202 11.17 -7.15 -15.71
C VAL A 202 12.61 -7.60 -16.04
N LEU A 203 13.32 -8.22 -15.11
CA LEU A 203 14.65 -8.79 -15.37
C LEU A 203 14.59 -9.94 -16.38
N ALA A 204 13.58 -10.81 -16.28
CA ALA A 204 13.35 -11.85 -17.27
C ALA A 204 13.03 -11.27 -18.65
N LEU A 205 12.27 -10.15 -18.71
CA LEU A 205 12.02 -9.44 -19.95
C LEU A 205 13.32 -8.93 -20.59
N VAL A 206 14.26 -8.39 -19.78
CA VAL A 206 15.59 -7.94 -20.29
C VAL A 206 16.34 -9.07 -21.00
N LEU A 207 16.26 -10.32 -20.50
CA LEU A 207 16.87 -11.48 -21.12
C LEU A 207 16.20 -11.90 -22.44
N LEU A 208 14.90 -11.65 -22.57
CA LEU A 208 14.12 -11.97 -23.76
C LEU A 208 14.20 -10.89 -24.82
N ASP A 209 14.52 -9.65 -24.42
CA ASP A 209 14.53 -8.49 -25.30
C ASP A 209 15.72 -8.56 -26.30
N ARG A 210 15.41 -8.21 -27.55
CA ARG A 210 16.40 -8.14 -28.63
C ARG A 210 16.39 -6.74 -29.24
N GLU A 211 17.50 -6.08 -29.18
CA GLU A 211 17.71 -4.80 -29.85
C GLU A 211 18.68 -5.02 -31.02
N ASN A 212 18.30 -4.64 -32.22
CA ASN A 212 19.05 -4.92 -33.45
C ASN A 212 19.41 -6.40 -33.65
N GLY A 213 18.54 -7.31 -33.12
CA GLY A 213 18.77 -8.76 -33.18
C GLY A 213 19.64 -9.31 -32.03
N GLU A 214 20.32 -8.47 -31.27
CA GLU A 214 21.24 -8.86 -30.19
C GLU A 214 20.56 -8.94 -28.82
N ARG A 215 20.97 -9.94 -28.03
CA ARG A 215 20.63 -10.06 -26.62
C ARG A 215 21.72 -9.45 -25.75
N ILE A 216 21.35 -9.05 -24.54
CA ILE A 216 22.36 -8.70 -23.53
C ILE A 216 23.26 -9.91 -23.23
N THR A 217 24.56 -9.68 -23.05
CA THR A 217 25.48 -10.74 -22.62
C THR A 217 25.23 -11.09 -21.15
N MET A 218 25.37 -12.38 -20.79
CA MET A 218 25.11 -12.83 -19.43
C MET A 218 25.99 -12.13 -18.38
N PRO A 219 27.29 -11.88 -18.59
CA PRO A 219 28.10 -11.12 -17.64
C PRO A 219 27.60 -9.69 -17.41
N ALA A 220 27.18 -8.98 -18.47
CA ALA A 220 26.62 -7.64 -18.35
C ALA A 220 25.28 -7.65 -17.60
N PHE A 221 24.40 -8.62 -17.88
CA PHE A 221 23.14 -8.80 -17.17
C PHE A 221 23.37 -9.03 -15.67
N LEU A 222 24.19 -10.02 -15.31
CA LEU A 222 24.48 -10.37 -13.93
C LEU A 222 25.18 -9.22 -13.19
N GLY A 223 26.21 -8.63 -13.78
CA GLY A 223 26.97 -7.54 -13.16
C GLY A 223 26.09 -6.32 -12.87
N ARG A 224 25.25 -5.89 -13.82
CA ARG A 224 24.34 -4.76 -13.63
C ARG A 224 23.21 -5.08 -12.65
N THR A 225 22.66 -6.30 -12.68
CA THR A 225 21.62 -6.74 -11.75
C THR A 225 22.15 -6.81 -10.33
N VAL A 226 23.31 -7.43 -10.10
CA VAL A 226 23.93 -7.49 -8.79
C VAL A 226 24.29 -6.08 -8.28
N MET A 227 24.87 -5.24 -9.13
CA MET A 227 25.22 -3.88 -8.76
C MET A 227 24.02 -3.09 -8.25
N ILE A 228 22.90 -3.09 -8.98
CA ILE A 228 21.71 -2.35 -8.54
C ILE A 228 21.09 -2.98 -7.29
N ALA A 229 21.05 -4.30 -7.19
CA ALA A 229 20.52 -5.00 -6.01
C ALA A 229 21.32 -4.65 -4.74
N VAL A 230 22.65 -4.66 -4.83
CA VAL A 230 23.53 -4.29 -3.70
C VAL A 230 23.36 -2.82 -3.33
N VAL A 231 23.40 -1.91 -4.30
CA VAL A 231 23.31 -0.47 -4.01
C VAL A 231 21.93 -0.09 -3.45
N VAL A 232 20.87 -0.63 -4.02
CA VAL A 232 19.48 -0.46 -3.49
C VAL A 232 19.38 -1.06 -2.10
N GLY A 233 19.90 -2.28 -1.88
CA GLY A 233 19.89 -2.93 -0.57
C GLY A 233 20.61 -2.11 0.50
N VAL A 234 21.80 -1.59 0.19
CA VAL A 234 22.56 -0.71 1.10
C VAL A 234 21.81 0.60 1.36
N ALA A 235 21.26 1.23 0.31
CA ALA A 235 20.50 2.48 0.45
C ALA A 235 19.28 2.28 1.36
N ILE A 236 18.55 1.18 1.19
CA ILE A 236 17.39 0.84 2.04
C ILE A 236 17.82 0.52 3.48
N ALA A 237 18.91 -0.24 3.65
CA ALA A 237 19.46 -0.52 4.97
C ALA A 237 19.80 0.77 5.74
N ILE A 238 20.36 1.78 5.04
CA ILE A 238 20.68 3.09 5.63
C ILE A 238 19.39 3.89 5.90
N VAL A 239 18.49 4.00 4.92
CA VAL A 239 17.27 4.82 5.02
C VAL A 239 16.35 4.31 6.14
N LEU A 240 16.30 3.00 6.36
CA LEU A 240 15.47 2.36 7.39
C LEU A 240 16.31 1.79 8.56
N LEU A 241 17.52 2.31 8.80
CA LEU A 241 18.40 1.78 9.85
C LEU A 241 17.74 1.71 11.23
N PRO A 242 17.01 2.72 11.73
CA PRO A 242 16.31 2.64 13.01
C PRO A 242 15.27 1.50 13.08
N PHE A 243 14.59 1.21 11.97
CA PHE A 243 13.68 0.07 11.88
C PHE A 243 14.41 -1.27 12.07
N TRP A 244 15.55 -1.46 11.42
CA TRP A 244 16.34 -2.69 11.56
C TRP A 244 16.89 -2.87 12.96
N ILE A 245 17.34 -1.78 13.59
CA ILE A 245 17.83 -1.77 14.97
C ILE A 245 16.69 -2.17 15.92
N ALA A 246 15.52 -1.55 15.79
CA ALA A 246 14.34 -1.87 16.59
C ALA A 246 13.93 -3.36 16.41
N LEU A 247 13.95 -3.88 15.19
CA LEU A 247 13.61 -5.26 14.88
C LEU A 247 14.59 -6.27 15.52
N ILE A 248 15.89 -5.93 15.58
CA ILE A 248 16.92 -6.80 16.18
C ILE A 248 16.84 -6.80 17.70
N HIS A 249 16.69 -5.64 18.33
CA HIS A 249 16.69 -5.51 19.79
C HIS A 249 15.35 -5.84 20.42
N TYR A 250 14.26 -5.53 19.74
CA TYR A 250 12.89 -5.74 20.20
C TYR A 250 12.07 -6.45 19.11
N PRO A 251 12.35 -7.74 18.87
CA PRO A 251 11.62 -8.47 17.85
C PRO A 251 10.13 -8.44 18.18
N VAL A 252 9.37 -7.87 17.28
CA VAL A 252 7.92 -7.83 17.41
C VAL A 252 7.39 -9.26 17.34
N THR A 253 6.83 -9.73 18.45
CA THR A 253 6.09 -10.99 18.45
C THR A 253 4.78 -10.78 17.68
N GLN A 254 4.81 -11.12 16.41
CA GLN A 254 3.60 -11.11 15.60
C GLN A 254 2.76 -12.33 15.98
N THR A 255 1.72 -12.11 16.76
CA THR A 255 0.70 -13.14 16.96
C THR A 255 -0.14 -13.29 15.71
N PRO A 256 -0.50 -14.54 15.32
CA PRO A 256 -1.47 -14.75 14.26
C PRO A 256 -2.76 -14.01 14.56
N ILE A 257 -3.18 -13.14 13.64
CA ILE A 257 -4.44 -12.40 13.78
C ILE A 257 -5.46 -13.09 12.89
N PRO A 258 -6.63 -13.50 13.40
CA PRO A 258 -7.71 -13.96 12.56
C PRO A 258 -8.08 -12.89 11.53
N HIS A 259 -7.79 -13.13 10.24
CA HIS A 259 -8.13 -12.17 9.20
C HIS A 259 -8.91 -12.83 8.07
N PRO A 260 -10.09 -12.28 7.71
CA PRO A 260 -10.98 -12.91 6.73
C PRO A 260 -10.39 -13.06 5.32
N SER A 261 -9.40 -12.25 4.94
CA SER A 261 -8.73 -12.38 3.64
C SER A 261 -7.95 -13.70 3.48
N ARG A 262 -7.74 -14.45 4.57
CA ARG A 262 -7.12 -15.78 4.57
C ARG A 262 -8.12 -16.92 4.56
N ALA A 263 -9.40 -16.62 4.55
CA ALA A 263 -10.45 -17.63 4.50
C ALA A 263 -10.49 -18.35 3.14
N ASN A 264 -11.11 -19.53 3.13
CA ASN A 264 -11.48 -20.18 1.88
C ASN A 264 -12.73 -19.49 1.32
N TYR A 265 -12.58 -18.85 0.15
CA TYR A 265 -13.63 -18.03 -0.45
C TYR A 265 -14.78 -18.82 -1.06
N ILE A 266 -14.55 -20.12 -1.37
CA ILE A 266 -15.61 -21.02 -1.85
C ILE A 266 -16.50 -21.46 -0.67
N LEU A 267 -15.86 -21.87 0.42
CA LEU A 267 -16.58 -22.27 1.64
C LEU A 267 -17.24 -21.09 2.37
N ASN A 268 -16.68 -19.89 2.20
CA ASN A 268 -17.18 -18.65 2.80
C ASN A 268 -17.47 -17.60 1.72
N PRO A 269 -18.59 -17.69 0.97
CA PRO A 269 -18.89 -16.81 -0.17
C PRO A 269 -18.91 -15.32 0.18
N ARG A 270 -19.26 -14.97 1.43
CA ARG A 270 -19.20 -13.58 1.92
C ARG A 270 -17.79 -13.01 1.83
N TRP A 271 -16.78 -13.79 2.21
CA TRP A 271 -15.38 -13.35 2.12
C TRP A 271 -14.89 -13.42 0.68
N GLY A 272 -15.39 -14.37 -0.13
CA GLY A 272 -15.16 -14.39 -1.57
C GLY A 272 -15.69 -13.14 -2.26
N LEU A 273 -16.87 -12.65 -1.89
CA LEU A 273 -17.39 -11.38 -2.38
C LEU A 273 -16.48 -10.21 -1.98
N ASN A 274 -16.07 -10.13 -0.71
CA ASN A 274 -15.27 -9.03 -0.17
C ASN A 274 -13.83 -8.99 -0.70
N TYR A 275 -13.15 -10.13 -0.79
CA TYR A 275 -11.70 -10.18 -1.10
C TYR A 275 -11.37 -10.67 -2.51
N PHE A 276 -12.37 -11.10 -3.28
CA PHE A 276 -12.17 -11.52 -4.66
C PHE A 276 -13.07 -10.77 -5.64
N ILE A 277 -14.41 -10.86 -5.50
CA ILE A 277 -15.33 -10.26 -6.47
C ILE A 277 -15.19 -8.73 -6.51
N VAL A 278 -15.23 -8.08 -5.33
CA VAL A 278 -15.13 -6.62 -5.24
C VAL A 278 -13.76 -6.09 -5.72
N PRO A 279 -12.60 -6.64 -5.29
CA PRO A 279 -11.30 -6.18 -5.77
C PRO A 279 -11.05 -6.42 -7.25
N TYR A 280 -11.46 -7.57 -7.79
CA TYR A 280 -11.20 -7.89 -9.20
C TYR A 280 -12.26 -7.30 -10.15
N GLY A 281 -13.52 -7.22 -9.74
CA GLY A 281 -14.60 -6.66 -10.56
C GLY A 281 -14.65 -7.27 -11.96
N ALA A 282 -14.79 -6.42 -12.97
CA ALA A 282 -14.82 -6.82 -14.37
C ALA A 282 -13.53 -7.49 -14.88
N LEU A 283 -12.41 -7.36 -14.14
CA LEU A 283 -11.14 -8.02 -14.47
C LEU A 283 -11.27 -9.56 -14.49
N ILE A 284 -12.22 -10.11 -13.73
CA ILE A 284 -12.54 -11.56 -13.75
C ILE A 284 -12.84 -12.04 -15.17
N LEU A 285 -13.53 -11.22 -15.97
CA LEU A 285 -13.87 -11.55 -17.35
C LEU A 285 -12.64 -11.58 -18.27
N ALA A 286 -11.56 -10.91 -17.91
CA ALA A 286 -10.31 -10.88 -18.66
C ALA A 286 -9.39 -12.07 -18.34
N LEU A 287 -9.65 -12.85 -17.28
CA LEU A 287 -8.77 -13.95 -16.85
C LEU A 287 -8.47 -14.97 -17.97
N PRO A 288 -9.44 -15.46 -18.76
CA PRO A 288 -9.14 -16.39 -19.85
C PRO A 288 -8.17 -15.79 -20.88
N PHE A 289 -8.35 -14.51 -21.24
CA PHE A 289 -7.46 -13.81 -22.17
C PHE A 289 -6.05 -13.66 -21.58
N ILE A 290 -5.92 -13.29 -20.31
CA ILE A 290 -4.63 -13.14 -19.62
C ILE A 290 -3.85 -14.44 -19.71
N PHE A 291 -4.48 -15.59 -19.43
CA PHE A 291 -3.83 -16.90 -19.50
C PHE A 291 -3.44 -17.28 -20.92
N LEU A 292 -4.37 -17.19 -21.85
CA LEU A 292 -4.13 -17.58 -23.23
C LEU A 292 -3.05 -16.68 -23.86
N ARG A 293 -3.21 -15.38 -23.78
CA ARG A 293 -2.28 -14.43 -24.41
C ARG A 293 -0.90 -14.45 -23.76
N GLY A 294 -0.87 -14.52 -22.42
CA GLY A 294 0.38 -14.58 -21.66
C GLY A 294 1.18 -15.86 -21.91
N SER A 295 0.54 -17.01 -22.11
CA SER A 295 1.23 -18.27 -22.43
C SER A 295 1.70 -18.33 -23.88
N MET A 296 0.93 -17.79 -24.84
CA MET A 296 1.23 -17.83 -26.27
C MET A 296 2.33 -16.85 -26.68
N VAL A 297 2.44 -15.69 -26.04
CA VAL A 297 3.41 -14.64 -26.40
C VAL A 297 4.61 -14.70 -25.45
N ALA A 298 5.76 -15.12 -25.98
CA ALA A 298 6.98 -15.32 -25.18
C ALA A 298 7.37 -14.09 -24.34
N ARG A 299 7.22 -12.87 -24.89
CA ARG A 299 7.50 -11.60 -24.20
C ARG A 299 6.61 -11.39 -22.96
N LEU A 300 5.38 -11.90 -22.95
CA LEU A 300 4.40 -11.73 -21.88
C LEU A 300 4.47 -12.83 -20.80
N ARG A 301 5.20 -13.92 -21.03
CA ARG A 301 5.31 -15.04 -20.08
C ARG A 301 5.86 -14.62 -18.71
N PRO A 302 6.90 -13.77 -18.60
CA PRO A 302 7.37 -13.32 -17.29
C PRO A 302 6.30 -12.51 -16.53
N LEU A 303 5.56 -11.65 -17.23
CA LEU A 303 4.46 -10.89 -16.65
C LEU A 303 3.32 -11.81 -16.16
N LEU A 304 2.96 -12.82 -16.96
CA LEU A 304 1.99 -13.84 -16.59
C LEU A 304 2.44 -14.62 -15.34
N PHE A 305 3.72 -14.95 -15.22
CA PHE A 305 4.25 -15.62 -14.03
C PHE A 305 4.07 -14.75 -12.76
N GLY A 306 4.46 -13.48 -12.80
CA GLY A 306 4.24 -12.55 -11.68
C GLY A 306 2.76 -12.43 -11.31
N PHE A 307 1.89 -12.29 -12.32
CA PHE A 307 0.44 -12.29 -12.14
C PHE A 307 -0.07 -13.57 -11.46
N TRP A 308 0.35 -14.74 -11.92
CA TRP A 308 -0.07 -16.02 -11.36
C TRP A 308 0.28 -16.15 -9.88
N VAL A 309 1.53 -15.86 -9.53
CA VAL A 309 1.97 -15.94 -8.13
C VAL A 309 1.14 -15.01 -7.25
N ALA A 310 1.00 -13.75 -7.65
CA ALA A 310 0.21 -12.78 -6.88
C ALA A 310 -1.26 -13.17 -6.80
N PHE A 311 -1.85 -13.65 -7.92
CA PHE A 311 -3.24 -14.09 -8.00
C PHE A 311 -3.52 -15.26 -7.07
N LEU A 312 -2.71 -16.33 -7.13
CA LEU A 312 -2.91 -17.53 -6.31
C LEU A 312 -2.74 -17.26 -4.82
N VAL A 313 -1.78 -16.40 -4.43
CA VAL A 313 -1.63 -15.96 -3.03
C VAL A 313 -2.82 -15.09 -2.61
N GLY A 314 -3.29 -14.20 -3.48
CA GLY A 314 -4.44 -13.33 -3.25
C GLY A 314 -5.78 -14.08 -3.07
N LEU A 315 -5.85 -15.35 -3.51
CA LEU A 315 -7.02 -16.22 -3.26
C LEU A 315 -7.11 -16.71 -1.79
N GLY A 316 -6.21 -16.27 -0.91
CA GLY A 316 -6.22 -16.62 0.51
C GLY A 316 -6.14 -18.11 0.75
N GLY A 317 -6.95 -18.63 1.67
CA GLY A 317 -7.04 -20.06 1.98
C GLY A 317 -7.85 -20.90 0.98
N THR A 318 -8.30 -20.30 -0.13
CA THR A 318 -8.99 -21.04 -1.21
C THR A 318 -8.03 -22.01 -1.91
N THR A 319 -6.73 -21.66 -1.94
CA THR A 319 -5.68 -22.52 -2.47
C THR A 319 -4.58 -22.74 -1.41
N PRO A 320 -3.84 -23.86 -1.45
CA PRO A 320 -2.73 -24.09 -0.53
C PRO A 320 -1.49 -23.22 -0.85
N VAL A 321 -1.49 -22.51 -1.99
CA VAL A 321 -0.31 -21.81 -2.52
C VAL A 321 0.16 -20.70 -1.58
N GLY A 322 -0.77 -19.95 -0.96
CA GLY A 322 -0.45 -18.93 0.02
C GLY A 322 0.35 -19.47 1.21
N HIS A 323 -0.11 -20.55 1.82
CA HIS A 323 0.59 -21.24 2.90
C HIS A 323 1.94 -21.82 2.45
N LEU A 324 1.99 -22.42 1.27
CA LEU A 324 3.21 -23.03 0.74
C LEU A 324 4.31 -22.00 0.50
N LEU A 325 3.97 -20.84 -0.06
CA LEU A 325 4.95 -19.80 -0.40
C LEU A 325 5.33 -18.90 0.79
N LEU A 326 4.38 -18.60 1.67
CA LEU A 326 4.59 -17.65 2.76
C LEU A 326 4.90 -18.34 4.11
N GLY A 327 4.61 -19.63 4.25
CA GLY A 327 4.79 -20.34 5.51
C GLY A 327 4.07 -19.63 6.67
N ARG A 328 4.76 -19.41 7.79
CA ARG A 328 4.21 -18.69 8.96
C ARG A 328 3.81 -17.23 8.67
N ALA A 329 4.39 -16.61 7.66
CA ALA A 329 4.02 -15.25 7.29
C ALA A 329 2.58 -15.16 6.73
N PHE A 330 2.01 -16.28 6.25
CA PHE A 330 0.61 -16.34 5.82
C PHE A 330 -0.35 -15.98 6.97
N ASP A 331 -0.04 -16.39 8.19
CA ASP A 331 -0.89 -16.15 9.38
C ASP A 331 -0.82 -14.72 9.90
N VAL A 332 0.11 -13.92 9.38
CA VAL A 332 0.32 -12.51 9.77
C VAL A 332 -0.09 -11.54 8.65
N LEU A 333 0.22 -11.88 7.40
CA LEU A 333 -0.05 -11.01 6.25
C LEU A 333 -1.52 -11.01 5.87
N THR A 334 -1.98 -9.91 5.28
CA THR A 334 -3.32 -9.79 4.71
C THR A 334 -3.26 -9.97 3.20
N MET A 335 -4.21 -10.74 2.64
CA MET A 335 -4.12 -11.24 1.26
C MET A 335 -4.65 -10.24 0.22
N GLU A 336 -5.40 -9.23 0.62
CA GLU A 336 -5.91 -8.19 -0.28
C GLU A 336 -4.81 -7.41 -1.01
N ARG A 337 -3.62 -7.29 -0.40
CA ARG A 337 -2.45 -6.68 -1.06
C ARG A 337 -1.98 -7.49 -2.26
N PHE A 338 -2.02 -8.82 -2.16
CA PHE A 338 -1.66 -9.71 -3.27
C PHE A 338 -2.69 -9.63 -4.39
N SER A 339 -3.99 -9.53 -4.07
CA SER A 339 -5.04 -9.25 -5.05
C SER A 339 -4.80 -7.92 -5.77
N TYR A 340 -4.42 -6.88 -5.06
CA TYR A 340 -4.06 -5.59 -5.63
C TYR A 340 -2.85 -5.69 -6.58
N TRP A 341 -1.76 -6.33 -6.15
CA TRP A 341 -0.59 -6.49 -7.01
C TRP A 341 -0.90 -7.37 -8.23
N ALA A 342 -1.73 -8.40 -8.09
CA ALA A 342 -2.18 -9.21 -9.22
C ALA A 342 -2.95 -8.36 -10.24
N THR A 343 -3.87 -7.51 -9.78
CA THR A 343 -4.63 -6.64 -10.69
C THR A 343 -3.74 -5.63 -11.41
N LEU A 344 -2.71 -5.07 -10.76
CA LEU A 344 -1.72 -4.21 -11.40
C LEU A 344 -0.94 -4.95 -12.50
N LEU A 345 -0.53 -6.20 -12.25
CA LEU A 345 0.15 -7.07 -13.24
C LEU A 345 -0.77 -7.47 -14.40
N ALA A 346 -2.08 -7.51 -14.17
CA ALA A 346 -3.07 -7.80 -15.21
C ALA A 346 -3.31 -6.62 -16.17
N LEU A 347 -3.06 -5.37 -15.74
CA LEU A 347 -3.40 -4.17 -16.52
C LEU A 347 -2.79 -4.12 -17.93
N PRO A 348 -1.52 -4.52 -18.19
CA PRO A 348 -1.02 -4.58 -19.55
C PRO A 348 -1.82 -5.52 -20.46
N PHE A 349 -2.29 -6.67 -19.93
CA PHE A 349 -3.15 -7.59 -20.67
C PHE A 349 -4.54 -7.00 -20.92
N VAL A 350 -5.10 -6.30 -19.93
CA VAL A 350 -6.39 -5.57 -20.08
C VAL A 350 -6.29 -4.52 -21.16
N GLY A 351 -5.19 -3.77 -21.19
CA GLY A 351 -4.92 -2.80 -22.25
C GLY A 351 -4.86 -3.43 -23.65
N LEU A 352 -4.21 -4.60 -23.78
CA LEU A 352 -4.20 -5.37 -25.03
C LEU A 352 -5.60 -5.83 -25.42
N LEU A 353 -6.33 -6.48 -24.52
CA LEU A 353 -7.68 -6.98 -24.76
C LEU A 353 -8.61 -5.83 -25.20
N ALA A 354 -8.58 -4.74 -24.46
CA ALA A 354 -9.43 -3.59 -24.74
C ALA A 354 -9.07 -2.94 -26.10
N ALA A 355 -7.79 -2.84 -26.46
CA ALA A 355 -7.37 -2.36 -27.77
C ALA A 355 -7.89 -3.27 -28.89
N GLU A 356 -7.75 -4.61 -28.76
CA GLU A 356 -8.25 -5.60 -29.74
C GLU A 356 -9.79 -5.53 -29.86
N LEU A 357 -10.52 -5.40 -28.75
CA LEU A 357 -11.98 -5.26 -28.76
C LEU A 357 -12.44 -3.95 -29.44
N VAL A 358 -11.77 -2.83 -29.17
CA VAL A 358 -12.08 -1.54 -29.79
C VAL A 358 -11.81 -1.58 -31.30
N ASP A 359 -10.73 -2.24 -31.74
CA ASP A 359 -10.44 -2.40 -33.17
C ASP A 359 -11.51 -3.22 -33.88
N ARG A 360 -12.02 -4.27 -33.22
CA ARG A 360 -13.01 -5.19 -33.80
C ARG A 360 -14.44 -4.64 -33.72
N TYR A 361 -14.84 -4.06 -32.59
CA TYR A 361 -16.24 -3.69 -32.28
C TYR A 361 -16.47 -2.19 -32.16
N ARG A 362 -15.42 -1.37 -32.32
CA ARG A 362 -15.47 0.11 -32.35
C ARG A 362 -16.25 0.72 -31.16
N ALA A 363 -17.28 1.52 -31.47
CA ALA A 363 -18.07 2.24 -30.47
C ALA A 363 -18.73 1.31 -29.43
N SER A 364 -19.24 0.13 -29.86
CA SER A 364 -19.87 -0.82 -28.93
C SER A 364 -18.88 -1.34 -27.89
N ALA A 365 -17.62 -1.60 -28.28
CA ALA A 365 -16.60 -1.98 -27.32
C ALA A 365 -16.26 -0.85 -26.35
N VAL A 366 -16.16 0.40 -26.82
CA VAL A 366 -15.91 1.56 -25.97
C VAL A 366 -17.02 1.69 -24.92
N VAL A 367 -18.29 1.66 -25.35
CA VAL A 367 -19.44 1.73 -24.42
C VAL A 367 -19.39 0.58 -23.41
N GLY A 368 -19.22 -0.68 -23.88
CA GLY A 368 -19.19 -1.84 -22.99
C GLY A 368 -18.04 -1.78 -21.98
N LEU A 369 -16.82 -1.45 -22.41
CA LEU A 369 -15.64 -1.33 -21.54
C LEU A 369 -15.78 -0.21 -20.51
N THR A 370 -16.31 0.96 -20.95
CA THR A 370 -16.57 2.10 -20.03
C THR A 370 -17.63 1.73 -19.00
N THR A 371 -18.71 1.07 -19.42
CA THR A 371 -19.75 0.58 -18.49
C THR A 371 -19.17 -0.41 -17.47
N LEU A 372 -18.38 -1.41 -17.92
CA LEU A 372 -17.74 -2.38 -17.02
C LEU A 372 -16.77 -1.71 -16.03
N ALA A 373 -15.98 -0.74 -16.49
CA ALA A 373 -15.08 0.03 -15.65
C ALA A 373 -15.85 0.84 -14.60
N ALA A 374 -16.89 1.57 -15.01
CA ALA A 374 -17.73 2.34 -14.11
C ALA A 374 -18.46 1.45 -13.08
N LEU A 375 -19.00 0.31 -13.51
CA LEU A 375 -19.63 -0.66 -12.59
C LEU A 375 -18.63 -1.25 -11.59
N THR A 376 -17.40 -1.54 -12.02
CA THR A 376 -16.36 -2.05 -11.12
C THR A 376 -16.02 -1.03 -10.03
N CYS A 377 -15.79 0.23 -10.41
CA CYS A 377 -15.51 1.29 -9.45
C CYS A 377 -16.73 1.54 -8.54
N ALA A 378 -17.93 1.66 -9.09
CA ALA A 378 -19.17 1.86 -8.33
C ALA A 378 -19.44 0.72 -7.35
N MET A 379 -19.17 -0.53 -7.75
CA MET A 379 -19.29 -1.69 -6.86
C MET A 379 -18.30 -1.58 -5.69
N ALA A 380 -17.04 -1.25 -5.93
CA ALA A 380 -16.02 -1.17 -4.88
C ALA A 380 -16.29 -0.01 -3.90
N VAL A 381 -16.65 1.17 -4.42
CA VAL A 381 -17.00 2.34 -3.60
C VAL A 381 -18.32 2.11 -2.85
N GLY A 382 -19.34 1.59 -3.54
CA GLY A 382 -20.62 1.24 -2.93
C GLY A 382 -20.46 0.20 -1.82
N TRP A 383 -19.57 -0.79 -2.03
CA TRP A 383 -19.27 -1.79 -1.01
C TRP A 383 -18.62 -1.16 0.23
N ALA A 384 -17.66 -0.26 0.06
CA ALA A 384 -17.02 0.47 1.14
C ALA A 384 -18.04 1.31 1.94
N THR A 385 -19.01 1.93 1.25
CA THR A 385 -20.07 2.73 1.87
C THR A 385 -21.09 1.86 2.60
N TYR A 386 -21.49 0.74 1.99
CA TYR A 386 -22.49 -0.18 2.56
C TYR A 386 -21.93 -1.00 3.73
N ARG A 387 -20.63 -1.28 3.71
CA ARG A 387 -19.93 -2.02 4.75
C ARG A 387 -18.68 -1.27 5.18
N PRO A 388 -18.84 -0.13 5.86
CA PRO A 388 -17.73 0.55 6.45
C PRO A 388 -17.02 -0.40 7.42
N ALA A 389 -15.70 -0.37 7.43
CA ALA A 389 -14.92 -1.15 8.38
C ALA A 389 -15.06 -0.60 9.80
N ASP A 390 -15.45 0.66 9.89
CA ASP A 390 -15.71 1.32 11.16
C ASP A 390 -17.01 0.83 11.80
N ALA A 391 -16.99 0.70 13.11
CA ALA A 391 -18.18 0.47 13.91
C ALA A 391 -19.19 1.62 13.71
N GLU A 392 -20.43 1.42 14.17
CA GLU A 392 -21.47 2.45 14.17
C GLU A 392 -20.92 3.80 14.60
N ASP A 393 -21.40 4.85 13.95
CA ASP A 393 -20.93 6.21 14.20
C ASP A 393 -21.29 6.63 15.64
N PHE A 394 -20.27 6.93 16.43
CA PHE A 394 -20.40 7.48 17.77
C PHE A 394 -19.35 8.56 17.99
N ASN A 395 -19.64 9.49 18.87
CA ASN A 395 -18.79 10.64 19.11
C ASN A 395 -17.75 10.35 20.19
N VAL A 396 -16.47 10.31 19.80
CA VAL A 396 -15.36 10.15 20.74
C VAL A 396 -15.01 11.42 21.50
N ASP A 397 -15.54 12.59 21.10
CA ASP A 397 -15.29 13.89 21.75
C ASP A 397 -15.74 13.89 23.20
N THR A 398 -16.85 13.21 23.51
CA THR A 398 -17.37 13.08 24.88
C THR A 398 -16.39 12.32 25.76
N VAL A 399 -15.78 11.26 25.25
CA VAL A 399 -14.76 10.47 25.96
C VAL A 399 -13.48 11.25 26.11
N ALA A 400 -13.02 11.95 25.06
CA ALA A 400 -11.84 12.79 25.11
C ALA A 400 -12.00 13.94 26.12
N SER A 401 -13.17 14.60 26.13
CA SER A 401 -13.50 15.66 27.08
C SER A 401 -13.53 15.16 28.52
N TRP A 402 -14.07 13.94 28.73
CA TRP A 402 -14.08 13.31 30.03
C TRP A 402 -12.66 12.96 30.51
N LEU A 403 -11.80 12.43 29.64
CA LEU A 403 -10.40 12.13 29.95
C LEU A 403 -9.55 13.38 30.26
N ASN A 404 -9.82 14.51 29.59
CA ASN A 404 -9.02 15.73 29.72
C ASN A 404 -9.45 16.63 30.91
N ARG A 405 -10.47 16.24 31.70
CA ARG A 405 -10.93 16.99 32.86
C ARG A 405 -10.52 16.32 34.18
N ASP A 406 -10.53 17.03 35.25
CA ASP A 406 -10.40 16.57 36.65
C ASP A 406 -9.14 15.71 36.90
N GLY A 407 -8.10 15.84 36.06
CA GLY A 407 -6.86 15.07 36.14
C GLY A 407 -7.00 13.60 35.79
N HIS A 408 -8.06 13.23 35.04
CA HIS A 408 -8.23 11.85 34.59
C HIS A 408 -7.13 11.42 33.62
N ASP A 409 -6.52 12.35 32.88
CA ASP A 409 -5.41 12.15 31.94
C ASP A 409 -4.08 11.78 32.62
N GLN A 410 -3.99 11.85 33.96
CA GLN A 410 -2.86 11.34 34.71
C GLN A 410 -2.82 9.81 34.77
N TYR A 411 -3.92 9.15 34.41
CA TYR A 411 -4.07 7.71 34.40
C TYR A 411 -4.20 7.18 32.98
N ARG A 412 -3.87 5.92 32.79
CA ARG A 412 -4.11 5.23 31.51
C ARG A 412 -5.54 4.73 31.42
N TYR A 413 -5.93 4.53 30.19
CA TYR A 413 -7.24 3.99 29.83
C TYR A 413 -7.13 2.81 28.86
N VAL A 414 -8.22 2.07 28.73
CA VAL A 414 -8.46 1.11 27.65
C VAL A 414 -9.92 1.28 27.16
N THR A 415 -10.14 1.02 25.89
CA THR A 415 -11.48 1.04 25.29
C THR A 415 -11.89 -0.37 24.88
N LEU A 416 -13.16 -0.71 25.04
CA LEU A 416 -13.74 -2.00 24.66
C LEU A 416 -14.90 -1.79 23.68
N GLY A 417 -14.72 -2.26 22.44
CA GLY A 417 -15.70 -2.11 21.38
C GLY A 417 -15.68 -0.77 20.62
N PHE A 418 -14.54 -0.06 20.61
CA PHE A 418 -14.40 1.23 19.92
C PHE A 418 -13.91 1.11 18.47
N GLY A 419 -13.38 -0.07 18.08
CA GLY A 419 -12.81 -0.25 16.75
C GLY A 419 -11.67 0.74 16.47
N ASN A 420 -11.53 1.17 15.22
CA ASN A 420 -10.49 2.10 14.78
C ASN A 420 -10.63 3.53 15.35
N LYS A 421 -11.76 3.87 15.98
CA LYS A 421 -11.96 5.17 16.67
C LYS A 421 -11.06 5.36 17.89
N ILE A 422 -10.42 4.32 18.40
CA ILE A 422 -9.36 4.43 19.40
C ILE A 422 -8.21 5.35 18.93
N ALA A 423 -7.93 5.35 17.62
CA ALA A 423 -6.90 6.25 17.07
C ALA A 423 -7.34 7.71 17.10
N ARG A 424 -8.61 8.00 16.81
CA ARG A 424 -9.18 9.36 16.95
C ARG A 424 -9.16 9.84 18.39
N LEU A 425 -9.61 9.00 19.31
CA LEU A 425 -9.58 9.31 20.74
C LEU A 425 -8.16 9.62 21.21
N ALA A 426 -7.17 8.79 20.80
CA ALA A 426 -5.77 8.99 21.19
C ALA A 426 -5.19 10.36 20.73
N MET A 427 -5.66 10.92 19.61
CA MET A 427 -5.25 12.25 19.15
C MET A 427 -5.86 13.39 19.98
N MET A 428 -7.04 13.17 20.57
CA MET A 428 -7.83 14.21 21.21
C MET A 428 -7.63 14.29 22.73
N THR A 429 -6.98 13.30 23.33
CA THR A 429 -6.71 13.26 24.77
C THR A 429 -5.23 13.30 25.09
N ASN A 430 -4.87 13.85 26.27
CA ASN A 430 -3.53 13.77 26.82
C ASN A 430 -3.25 12.40 27.46
N ALA A 431 -4.30 11.66 27.85
CA ALA A 431 -4.18 10.35 28.44
C ALA A 431 -3.54 9.34 27.46
N SER A 432 -2.85 8.34 28.01
CA SER A 432 -2.24 7.25 27.27
C SER A 432 -3.07 5.99 27.42
N SER A 433 -3.19 5.19 26.36
CA SER A 433 -3.85 3.88 26.40
C SER A 433 -2.84 2.75 26.64
N VAL A 434 -3.29 1.68 27.31
CA VAL A 434 -2.50 0.43 27.43
C VAL A 434 -2.60 -0.41 26.17
N ASP A 435 -3.51 -0.11 25.26
CA ASP A 435 -3.71 -0.85 24.01
C ASP A 435 -3.85 0.06 22.79
N GLY A 436 -3.82 -0.52 21.62
CA GLY A 436 -4.00 0.11 20.32
C GLY A 436 -4.17 -0.97 19.27
N GLU A 437 -4.47 -0.58 18.04
CA GLU A 437 -4.71 -1.55 16.95
C GLU A 437 -3.54 -1.68 15.97
N TRP A 438 -2.30 -1.47 16.47
CA TRP A 438 -1.10 -1.57 15.64
C TRP A 438 -0.18 -2.72 16.07
N ASN A 439 -0.15 -3.80 15.29
CA ASN A 439 0.51 -5.05 15.67
C ASN A 439 2.01 -4.91 15.97
N SER A 440 2.74 -4.09 15.21
CA SER A 440 4.19 -3.95 15.38
C SER A 440 4.61 -3.04 16.54
N GLY A 441 3.67 -2.33 17.17
CA GLY A 441 3.93 -1.49 18.35
C GLY A 441 3.70 -2.19 19.69
N ARG A 442 3.14 -3.41 19.68
CA ARG A 442 2.76 -4.15 20.91
C ARG A 442 3.95 -4.86 21.52
N LEU A 443 4.35 -4.44 22.71
CA LEU A 443 5.47 -5.04 23.44
C LEU A 443 5.10 -5.38 24.90
N LEU A 444 3.89 -5.00 25.36
CA LEU A 444 3.44 -5.36 26.71
C LEU A 444 3.22 -6.88 26.81
N PRO A 445 3.67 -7.52 27.90
CA PRO A 445 3.59 -8.96 28.05
C PRO A 445 2.18 -9.52 27.86
N GLU A 446 1.17 -8.85 28.41
CA GLU A 446 -0.23 -9.26 28.31
C GLU A 446 -0.75 -9.26 26.87
N LEU A 447 -0.20 -8.39 26.00
CA LEU A 447 -0.55 -8.32 24.58
C LEU A 447 0.20 -9.33 23.70
N THR A 448 1.26 -9.96 24.24
CA THR A 448 2.15 -10.84 23.46
C THR A 448 2.13 -12.29 23.92
N GLN A 449 1.89 -12.57 25.22
CA GLN A 449 1.98 -13.91 25.79
C GLN A 449 0.79 -14.81 25.48
N PHE A 450 -0.40 -14.25 25.36
CA PHE A 450 -1.65 -15.01 25.18
C PHE A 450 -2.05 -15.24 23.72
N GLY A 451 -1.27 -14.76 22.75
CA GLY A 451 -1.64 -14.85 21.34
C GLY A 451 -2.81 -13.95 20.93
N ALA A 452 -3.12 -12.95 21.75
CA ALA A 452 -4.17 -11.99 21.45
C ALA A 452 -3.67 -10.88 20.51
N GLY A 453 -4.52 -10.47 19.58
CA GLY A 453 -4.21 -9.36 18.66
C GLY A 453 -4.32 -7.99 19.34
N ALA A 454 -5.32 -7.80 20.18
CA ALA A 454 -5.58 -6.58 20.93
C ALA A 454 -6.56 -6.86 22.07
N VAL A 455 -6.48 -6.13 23.18
CA VAL A 455 -7.46 -6.26 24.27
C VAL A 455 -8.71 -5.41 24.01
N THR A 456 -8.61 -4.34 23.25
CA THR A 456 -9.77 -3.50 22.86
C THR A 456 -10.87 -4.27 22.10
N SER A 457 -10.50 -5.36 21.42
CA SER A 457 -11.41 -6.26 20.70
C SER A 457 -11.23 -7.72 21.10
N SER A 458 -10.91 -7.97 22.36
CA SER A 458 -10.48 -9.28 22.89
C SER A 458 -11.46 -10.42 22.61
N LYS A 459 -12.78 -10.19 22.61
CA LYS A 459 -13.76 -11.24 22.30
C LYS A 459 -13.59 -11.89 20.93
N TYR A 460 -13.03 -11.16 19.96
CA TYR A 460 -12.80 -11.67 18.59
C TYR A 460 -11.61 -12.64 18.51
N PHE A 461 -10.77 -12.64 19.55
CA PHE A 461 -9.64 -13.57 19.67
C PHE A 461 -9.98 -14.79 20.54
N GLY A 462 -11.23 -14.91 20.99
CA GLY A 462 -11.70 -16.02 21.84
C GLY A 462 -11.04 -16.02 23.21
N GLU A 463 -10.81 -17.23 23.76
CA GLU A 463 -10.20 -17.42 25.08
C GLU A 463 -8.88 -16.69 25.26
N PRO A 464 -7.89 -16.77 24.34
CA PRO A 464 -6.63 -16.02 24.46
C PRO A 464 -6.83 -14.50 24.58
N GLY A 465 -7.80 -13.94 23.87
CA GLY A 465 -8.10 -12.52 23.95
C GLY A 465 -8.68 -12.10 25.29
N LEU A 466 -9.60 -12.91 25.83
CA LEU A 466 -10.20 -12.67 27.14
C LEU A 466 -9.19 -12.85 28.28
N ASP A 467 -8.28 -13.81 28.18
CA ASP A 467 -7.19 -13.99 29.14
C ASP A 467 -6.20 -12.81 29.11
N ALA A 468 -5.88 -12.30 27.93
CA ALA A 468 -5.06 -11.09 27.80
C ALA A 468 -5.73 -9.87 28.46
N LEU A 469 -7.03 -9.66 28.21
CA LEU A 469 -7.79 -8.60 28.86
C LEU A 469 -7.83 -8.77 30.37
N ARG A 470 -8.12 -9.98 30.85
CA ARG A 470 -8.12 -10.29 32.29
C ARG A 470 -6.78 -10.00 32.94
N ALA A 471 -5.68 -10.44 32.34
CA ALA A 471 -4.34 -10.18 32.84
C ALA A 471 -4.04 -8.68 32.91
N MET A 472 -4.39 -7.92 31.86
CA MET A 472 -4.23 -6.46 31.83
C MET A 472 -5.04 -5.77 32.94
N LEU A 473 -6.28 -6.19 33.17
CA LEU A 473 -7.15 -5.64 34.23
C LEU A 473 -6.64 -5.98 35.64
N MET A 474 -6.01 -7.15 35.80
CA MET A 474 -5.41 -7.54 37.08
C MET A 474 -4.10 -6.79 37.38
N HIS A 475 -3.33 -6.42 36.37
CA HIS A 475 -2.10 -5.63 36.49
C HIS A 475 -2.35 -4.14 36.31
N ALA A 476 -3.57 -3.66 36.55
CA ALA A 476 -3.98 -2.29 36.34
C ALA A 476 -3.14 -1.27 37.14
N ASP A 477 -2.75 -1.60 38.37
CA ASP A 477 -1.88 -0.80 39.23
C ASP A 477 -0.48 -0.60 38.62
N HIS A 478 0.12 -1.66 38.08
CA HIS A 478 1.41 -1.62 37.40
C HIS A 478 1.42 -0.64 36.23
N TYR A 479 0.33 -0.59 35.49
CA TYR A 479 0.20 0.28 34.32
C TYR A 479 -0.36 1.67 34.64
N GLY A 480 -0.87 1.90 35.85
CA GLY A 480 -1.67 3.09 36.13
C GLY A 480 -2.96 3.12 35.31
N LEU A 481 -3.51 1.94 34.96
CA LEU A 481 -4.75 1.76 34.23
C LEU A 481 -5.93 1.95 35.17
N LYS A 482 -6.56 3.11 35.13
CA LYS A 482 -7.68 3.46 36.02
C LYS A 482 -9.02 3.48 35.31
N TRP A 483 -9.04 3.70 34.00
CA TRP A 483 -10.28 3.93 33.27
C TRP A 483 -10.50 2.90 32.17
N VAL A 484 -11.72 2.33 32.10
CA VAL A 484 -12.15 1.47 31.01
C VAL A 484 -13.44 2.04 30.43
N PHE A 485 -13.39 2.34 29.12
CA PHE A 485 -14.56 2.83 28.38
C PHE A 485 -15.15 1.66 27.60
N VAL A 486 -16.40 1.36 27.86
CA VAL A 486 -17.09 0.18 27.31
C VAL A 486 -18.27 0.63 26.47
N ARG A 487 -18.24 0.26 25.20
CA ARG A 487 -19.36 0.35 24.27
C ARG A 487 -19.99 -1.02 24.03
N ASP A 488 -19.20 -2.08 24.18
CA ASP A 488 -19.64 -3.46 24.01
C ASP A 488 -19.90 -4.09 25.40
N HIS A 489 -21.14 -4.08 25.83
CA HIS A 489 -21.56 -4.58 27.15
C HIS A 489 -21.30 -6.08 27.39
N TYR A 490 -20.81 -6.81 26.37
CA TYR A 490 -20.28 -8.16 26.55
C TYR A 490 -19.21 -8.24 27.64
N TYR A 491 -18.46 -7.16 27.87
CA TYR A 491 -17.36 -7.13 28.84
C TYR A 491 -17.77 -6.74 30.28
N ASP A 492 -18.96 -6.24 30.49
CA ASP A 492 -19.41 -5.74 31.81
C ASP A 492 -19.29 -6.79 32.94
N PRO A 493 -19.68 -8.08 32.74
CA PRO A 493 -19.50 -9.10 33.77
C PRO A 493 -18.03 -9.33 34.16
N LEU A 494 -17.12 -9.29 33.15
CA LEU A 494 -15.69 -9.47 33.39
C LEU A 494 -15.12 -8.32 34.22
N LEU A 495 -15.52 -7.08 33.92
CA LEU A 495 -15.08 -5.89 34.66
C LEU A 495 -15.58 -5.92 36.10
N SER A 496 -16.85 -6.23 36.32
CA SER A 496 -17.44 -6.36 37.67
C SER A 496 -16.69 -7.44 38.47
N PHE A 497 -16.43 -8.61 37.87
CA PHE A 497 -15.69 -9.69 38.53
C PHE A 497 -14.25 -9.32 38.85
N ALA A 498 -13.60 -8.49 38.01
CA ALA A 498 -12.23 -8.00 38.22
C ALA A 498 -12.16 -6.81 39.22
N GLY A 499 -13.28 -6.48 39.89
CA GLY A 499 -13.34 -5.44 40.91
C GLY A 499 -13.43 -4.01 40.39
N TRP A 500 -13.82 -3.84 39.14
CA TRP A 500 -14.12 -2.53 38.55
C TRP A 500 -15.55 -2.11 38.86
N ARG A 501 -15.80 -0.80 38.96
CA ARG A 501 -17.12 -0.24 39.21
C ARG A 501 -17.47 0.75 38.09
N GLN A 502 -18.70 0.74 37.63
CA GLN A 502 -19.20 1.75 36.73
C GLN A 502 -19.30 3.07 37.52
N VAL A 503 -18.60 4.10 37.03
CA VAL A 503 -18.49 5.43 37.69
C VAL A 503 -19.22 6.51 36.93
N ASP A 504 -19.42 6.34 35.63
CA ASP A 504 -20.10 7.32 34.77
C ASP A 504 -20.72 6.62 33.54
N SER A 505 -21.48 7.39 32.77
CA SER A 505 -22.08 6.93 31.52
C SER A 505 -22.16 8.11 30.55
N LEU A 506 -21.64 7.93 29.35
CA LEU A 506 -21.51 8.96 28.35
C LEU A 506 -22.39 8.65 27.13
N GLU A 507 -22.62 9.66 26.29
CA GLU A 507 -23.32 9.56 25.01
C GLU A 507 -24.67 8.80 25.13
N ASP A 508 -25.61 9.40 25.88
CA ASP A 508 -26.94 8.83 26.16
C ASP A 508 -26.91 7.36 26.65
N LYS A 509 -25.91 7.06 27.49
CA LYS A 509 -25.66 5.74 28.09
C LYS A 509 -25.17 4.66 27.11
N THR A 510 -24.68 5.03 25.94
CA THR A 510 -24.10 4.07 24.98
C THR A 510 -22.67 3.70 25.35
N ILE A 511 -21.98 4.54 26.16
CA ILE A 511 -20.62 4.31 26.63
C ILE A 511 -20.61 4.29 28.15
N SER A 512 -20.31 3.15 28.76
CA SER A 512 -20.09 3.04 30.20
C SER A 512 -18.65 3.34 30.55
N VAL A 513 -18.43 4.15 31.59
CA VAL A 513 -17.10 4.43 32.16
C VAL A 513 -16.91 3.62 33.43
N TRP A 514 -15.91 2.77 33.42
CA TRP A 514 -15.54 1.95 34.56
C TRP A 514 -14.26 2.46 35.19
N GLY A 515 -14.21 2.53 36.51
CA GLY A 515 -13.04 2.93 37.29
C GLY A 515 -12.67 1.90 38.33
N LYS A 516 -11.40 1.93 38.73
CA LYS A 516 -10.85 1.12 39.83
C LYS A 516 -10.17 2.01 40.83
N ASP A 517 -10.48 1.82 42.13
CA ASP A 517 -9.87 2.57 43.23
C ASP A 517 -8.45 2.09 43.50
N GLY A 518 -7.63 2.97 44.13
CA GLY A 518 -6.26 2.63 44.54
C GLY A 518 -5.23 2.56 43.41
N ILE A 519 -5.60 2.88 42.17
CA ILE A 519 -4.66 2.89 41.05
C ILE A 519 -3.76 4.13 41.13
N PRO A 520 -2.42 3.99 41.08
CA PRO A 520 -1.50 5.11 41.06
C PRO A 520 -1.50 5.82 39.68
N PRO A 521 -1.07 7.10 39.62
CA PRO A 521 -0.85 7.77 38.34
C PRO A 521 0.10 7.00 37.42
N ALA A 522 -0.10 7.14 36.11
CA ALA A 522 0.67 6.43 35.10
C ALA A 522 2.16 6.85 35.12
N THR A 523 3.04 5.85 35.15
CA THR A 523 4.50 6.04 35.01
C THR A 523 4.99 5.45 33.69
N PRO A 524 6.13 5.89 33.15
CA PRO A 524 6.72 5.25 31.96
C PRO A 524 7.05 3.79 32.23
N VAL A 525 6.51 2.87 31.41
CA VAL A 525 6.70 1.42 31.59
C VAL A 525 7.76 0.87 30.62
N ASN A 526 7.83 1.42 29.42
CA ASN A 526 8.69 0.92 28.32
C ASN A 526 9.94 1.78 28.09
N ALA A 527 10.48 2.40 29.12
CA ALA A 527 11.65 3.31 29.03
C ALA A 527 12.87 2.72 28.29
N PRO A 528 13.21 1.40 28.43
CA PRO A 528 14.32 0.79 27.69
C PRO A 528 14.14 0.77 26.17
N GLN A 529 12.93 0.97 25.67
CA GLN A 529 12.57 0.91 24.25
C GLN A 529 12.56 2.29 23.57
N ILE A 530 12.83 3.37 24.31
CA ILE A 530 12.90 4.73 23.76
C ILE A 530 14.10 4.79 22.82
N PRO A 531 13.90 5.15 21.55
CA PRO A 531 14.99 5.25 20.58
C PRO A 531 16.02 6.32 21.00
N ALA A 532 17.28 6.07 20.67
CA ALA A 532 18.33 7.05 20.91
C ALA A 532 18.09 8.31 20.04
N ARG A 533 18.55 9.48 20.49
CA ARG A 533 18.36 10.74 19.78
C ARG A 533 18.85 10.70 18.32
N TRP A 534 19.96 10.02 18.05
CA TRP A 534 20.49 9.89 16.69
C TRP A 534 19.60 9.02 15.78
N GLU A 535 18.92 8.00 16.35
CA GLU A 535 17.93 7.19 15.62
C GLU A 535 16.73 8.03 15.20
N GLY A 536 16.25 8.88 16.10
CA GLY A 536 15.18 9.84 15.80
C GLY A 536 15.56 10.84 14.71
N LEU A 537 16.78 11.37 14.74
CA LEU A 537 17.29 12.25 13.67
C LEU A 537 17.36 11.52 12.33
N MET A 538 17.90 10.32 12.28
CA MET A 538 17.94 9.52 11.07
C MET A 538 16.52 9.23 10.56
N TRP A 539 15.61 8.86 11.44
CA TRP A 539 14.22 8.53 11.10
C TRP A 539 13.45 9.73 10.54
N GLY A 540 13.70 10.92 11.08
CA GLY A 540 13.09 12.16 10.57
C GLY A 540 13.68 12.64 9.24
N ILE A 541 14.98 12.36 8.96
CA ILE A 541 15.68 12.92 7.79
C ILE A 541 15.69 11.94 6.62
N LEU A 542 16.12 10.68 6.84
CA LEU A 542 16.48 9.80 5.73
C LEU A 542 15.27 9.30 4.91
N PRO A 543 14.17 8.84 5.51
CA PRO A 543 12.99 8.44 4.76
C PRO A 543 12.39 9.59 3.95
N PHE A 544 12.20 10.74 4.58
CA PHE A 544 11.68 11.93 3.90
C PHE A 544 12.64 12.45 2.83
N GLY A 545 13.94 12.54 3.15
CA GLY A 545 14.99 12.94 2.22
C GLY A 545 15.09 12.04 1.00
N SER A 546 14.86 10.73 1.14
CA SER A 546 14.83 9.79 0.02
C SER A 546 13.78 10.17 -1.03
N SER A 547 12.59 10.60 -0.59
CA SER A 547 11.52 11.04 -1.50
C SER A 547 11.83 12.37 -2.18
N LEU A 548 12.41 13.33 -1.44
CA LEU A 548 12.84 14.59 -2.03
C LEU A 548 13.95 14.37 -3.07
N LEU A 549 14.91 13.49 -2.77
CA LEU A 549 15.94 13.12 -3.70
C LEU A 549 15.36 12.43 -4.95
N ALA A 550 14.35 11.55 -4.77
CA ALA A 550 13.66 10.92 -5.89
C ALA A 550 12.99 11.96 -6.79
N ILE A 551 12.30 12.94 -6.21
CA ILE A 551 11.67 14.05 -6.96
C ILE A 551 12.74 14.84 -7.72
N LEU A 552 13.83 15.25 -7.06
CA LEU A 552 14.90 16.02 -7.68
C LEU A 552 15.54 15.28 -8.86
N VAL A 553 15.90 14.01 -8.67
CA VAL A 553 16.57 13.20 -9.71
C VAL A 553 15.66 12.92 -10.91
N ILE A 554 14.34 12.82 -10.69
CA ILE A 554 13.38 12.66 -11.80
C ILE A 554 13.20 13.95 -12.58
N LEU A 555 13.20 15.10 -11.91
CA LEU A 555 13.03 16.41 -12.55
C LEU A 555 14.24 16.85 -13.38
N ILE A 556 15.43 16.24 -13.18
CA ILE A 556 16.60 16.55 -14.03
C ILE A 556 16.31 16.10 -15.46
N PRO A 557 16.22 17.03 -16.42
CA PRO A 557 15.88 16.68 -17.80
C PRO A 557 16.98 15.84 -18.44
N GLU A 558 16.61 14.87 -19.25
CA GLU A 558 17.56 14.22 -20.13
C GLU A 558 17.98 15.21 -21.23
N LYS A 559 19.27 15.54 -21.30
CA LYS A 559 19.80 16.22 -22.48
C LYS A 559 19.46 15.34 -23.68
N LYS A 560 18.54 15.78 -24.54
CA LYS A 560 18.34 15.17 -25.86
C LYS A 560 19.71 15.19 -26.54
N ARG A 561 20.36 14.04 -26.65
CA ARG A 561 21.47 13.87 -27.55
C ARG A 561 20.86 14.18 -28.93
N HIS A 562 21.18 15.33 -29.49
CA HIS A 562 20.98 15.53 -30.91
C HIS A 562 21.77 14.39 -31.57
N GLU A 563 21.06 13.33 -31.98
CA GLU A 563 21.57 12.47 -33.03
C GLU A 563 21.81 13.41 -34.20
N ARG A 564 23.06 13.83 -34.37
CA ARG A 564 23.51 14.28 -35.67
C ARG A 564 23.30 13.06 -36.57
N ARG A 565 22.11 13.00 -37.22
CA ARG A 565 22.01 12.31 -38.49
C ARG A 565 23.14 12.92 -39.33
N ALA A 566 24.20 12.17 -39.48
CA ALA A 566 25.15 12.40 -40.55
C ALA A 566 24.31 12.32 -41.83
N GLU A 567 23.94 13.48 -42.35
CA GLU A 567 23.55 13.59 -43.74
C GLU A 567 24.75 13.11 -44.51
N ALA A 568 24.70 11.86 -44.95
CA ALA A 568 25.64 11.36 -45.94
C ALA A 568 25.51 12.30 -47.16
N PRO A 569 26.60 12.89 -47.64
CA PRO A 569 26.49 13.75 -48.82
C PRO A 569 25.97 12.89 -49.97
N VAL A 570 24.84 13.29 -50.50
CA VAL A 570 24.35 12.77 -51.80
C VAL A 570 25.46 13.14 -52.82
N SER A 571 26.30 12.16 -53.17
CA SER A 571 27.20 12.27 -54.29
C SER A 571 26.34 12.38 -55.58
N SER A 572 26.23 13.59 -56.07
CA SER A 572 25.84 13.88 -57.46
C SER A 572 26.84 13.21 -58.39
N GLY A 573 26.47 12.08 -58.91
CA GLY A 573 27.18 11.39 -59.98
C GLY A 573 26.30 11.37 -61.21
N GLU A 574 26.25 12.51 -61.91
CA GLU A 574 25.99 12.49 -63.34
C GLU A 574 27.10 11.75 -64.04
N ASN A 575 26.77 10.74 -64.81
CA ASN A 575 27.41 10.49 -66.11
C ASN A 575 26.57 9.49 -66.93
N LEU A 576 25.94 10.07 -67.92
CA LEU A 576 25.82 9.59 -69.31
C LEU A 576 26.67 8.32 -69.62
N ILE A 577 26.04 7.36 -70.31
CA ILE A 577 26.47 6.90 -71.63
C ILE A 577 25.36 6.09 -72.32
N HIS A 578 25.13 6.53 -73.54
CA HIS A 578 24.39 5.89 -74.65
C HIS A 578 24.85 4.44 -74.93
N GLY A 579 23.95 3.64 -75.43
CA GLY A 579 24.37 2.62 -76.37
C GLY A 579 23.44 1.41 -76.53
N ARG A 580 22.60 1.48 -77.56
CA ARG A 580 22.19 0.45 -78.53
C ARG A 580 21.55 -0.88 -78.09
N LEU A 581 20.30 -0.99 -78.53
CA LEU A 581 19.65 -2.03 -79.31
C LEU A 581 20.51 -3.21 -79.83
N VAL A 582 19.97 -4.41 -79.77
CA VAL A 582 19.72 -5.37 -80.84
C VAL A 582 19.64 -6.81 -80.23
N SER A 583 18.57 -7.41 -80.58
CA SER A 583 18.06 -8.77 -80.79
C SER A 583 17.39 -9.43 -79.64
#